data_61d7850fbcfdefc33259cce7fd48cb63
#
_entry.id   61d7850fbcfdefc33259cce7fd48cb63
#
_cell.length_a   1.000
_cell.length_b   1.000
_cell.length_c   1.000
_cell.angle_alpha   90.00
_cell.angle_beta   90.00
_cell.angle_gamma   90.00
#
_symmetry.space_group_name_H-M   'P 1'
#
loop_
_entity.id
_entity.type
_entity.pdbx_description
1 polymer ?
#
loop_
_entity_poly.entity_id
_entity_poly.type
_entity_poly.pdbx_seq_one_letter_code
_entity_poly.pdbx_strand_id
1 'polypeptide(L)'
;MMVLGHDENGHMMLASLPTSKDHVPSDMDIKSGCIDLPDRQVNVFVFQAGENVTTLQNGLSSFSFDVNTFIYGSDLDTYPTATFQSQIKDKITEIVLIGKISDTIFNSLKECLKNSKMVKNKFKRIL
;
A
#
# COMPACT_ATOMS: atom_id res chain seq x y z
N MET A 1 -2.89 6.87 -1.54
CA MET A 1 -3.56 5.91 -0.63
C MET A 1 -3.93 4.67 -1.39
N MET A 2 -3.75 3.52 -0.81
CA MET A 2 -4.06 2.24 -1.44
C MET A 2 -4.97 1.43 -0.53
N VAL A 3 -6.05 0.84 -1.09
CA VAL A 3 -6.93 -0.07 -0.36
C VAL A 3 -6.35 -1.47 -0.43
N LEU A 4 -6.06 -2.06 0.72
CA LEU A 4 -5.44 -3.38 0.81
C LEU A 4 -6.45 -4.50 1.08
N GLY A 5 -7.62 -4.18 1.59
CA GLY A 5 -8.64 -5.16 1.89
C GLY A 5 -9.78 -4.59 2.70
N HIS A 6 -10.74 -5.44 3.01
CA HIS A 6 -11.92 -5.11 3.82
C HIS A 6 -12.08 -6.15 4.92
N ASP A 7 -12.51 -5.73 6.10
CA ASP A 7 -12.86 -6.64 7.18
C ASP A 7 -14.36 -6.98 7.16
N GLU A 8 -14.77 -7.86 8.05
CA GLU A 8 -16.17 -8.30 8.18
C GLU A 8 -17.08 -7.23 8.79
N ASN A 9 -16.51 -6.20 9.40
CA ASN A 9 -17.24 -5.17 10.15
C ASN A 9 -17.48 -3.90 9.32
N GLY A 10 -17.24 -3.93 8.02
CA GLY A 10 -17.45 -2.78 7.15
C GLY A 10 -16.32 -1.75 7.20
N HIS A 11 -15.12 -2.15 7.58
CA HIS A 11 -13.94 -1.31 7.52
C HIS A 11 -13.05 -1.73 6.37
N MET A 12 -12.41 -0.76 5.73
CA MET A 12 -11.36 -1.01 4.77
C MET A 12 -10.00 -0.75 5.40
N MET A 13 -9.01 -1.53 4.98
CA MET A 13 -7.62 -1.34 5.38
C MET A 13 -6.92 -0.49 4.33
N LEU A 14 -6.31 0.59 4.78
CA LEU A 14 -5.65 1.56 3.92
C LEU A 14 -4.15 1.61 4.22
N ALA A 15 -3.37 1.79 3.16
CA ALA A 15 -1.97 2.15 3.26
C ALA A 15 -1.76 3.54 2.67
N SER A 16 -1.06 4.39 3.39
CA SER A 16 -0.54 5.63 2.83
C SER A 16 0.62 5.32 1.88
N LEU A 17 0.89 6.24 0.96
CA LEU A 17 1.92 6.09 -0.06
C LEU A 17 2.94 7.23 0.06
N PRO A 18 3.71 7.29 1.15
CA PRO A 18 4.71 8.32 1.32
C PRO A 18 5.85 8.16 0.32
N THR A 19 6.52 9.26 0.04
CA THR A 19 7.71 9.31 -0.80
C THR A 19 8.98 9.54 0.01
N SER A 20 8.85 9.72 1.32
CA SER A 20 9.96 9.89 2.24
C SER A 20 10.57 8.55 2.64
N LYS A 21 11.90 8.51 2.69
CA LYS A 21 12.68 7.33 3.09
C LYS A 21 12.94 7.26 4.60
N ASP A 22 12.12 7.88 5.43
CA ASP A 22 12.37 8.03 6.88
C ASP A 22 12.60 6.71 7.61
N HIS A 23 11.98 5.63 7.15
CA HIS A 23 12.07 4.31 7.76
C HIS A 23 12.81 3.29 6.87
N VAL A 24 13.58 3.76 5.90
CA VAL A 24 14.47 2.92 5.10
C VAL A 24 15.91 3.21 5.52
N PRO A 25 16.69 2.16 5.92
CA PRO A 25 18.08 2.37 6.28
C PRO A 25 18.87 2.98 5.12
N SER A 26 19.75 3.93 5.43
CA SER A 26 20.52 4.67 4.43
C SER A 26 21.52 3.81 3.66
N ASP A 27 21.89 2.66 4.21
CA ASP A 27 22.80 1.69 3.59
C ASP A 27 22.09 0.69 2.66
N MET A 28 20.77 0.82 2.50
CA MET A 28 19.97 -0.06 1.64
C MET A 28 19.76 0.55 0.26
N ASP A 29 19.92 -0.27 -0.77
CA ASP A 29 19.53 0.11 -2.13
C ASP A 29 18.01 0.15 -2.27
N ILE A 30 17.50 1.18 -2.93
CA ILE A 30 16.07 1.31 -3.19
C ILE A 30 15.73 0.53 -4.46
N LYS A 31 15.10 -0.62 -4.27
CA LYS A 31 14.60 -1.48 -5.35
C LYS A 31 13.17 -1.87 -5.07
N SER A 32 12.35 -2.03 -6.12
CA SER A 32 10.97 -2.51 -5.97
C SER A 32 10.92 -3.84 -5.25
N GLY A 33 9.95 -3.96 -4.35
CA GLY A 33 9.68 -5.18 -3.61
C GLY A 33 9.78 -4.99 -2.10
N CYS A 34 9.84 -6.12 -1.40
CA CYS A 34 9.81 -6.17 0.05
C CYS A 34 11.20 -5.99 0.66
N ILE A 35 11.30 -5.11 1.63
CA ILE A 35 12.44 -5.02 2.55
C ILE A 35 11.90 -5.30 3.95
N ASP A 36 12.25 -6.45 4.50
CA ASP A 36 11.85 -6.83 5.85
C ASP A 36 13.09 -7.20 6.67
N LEU A 37 13.43 -6.33 7.61
CA LEU A 37 14.59 -6.48 8.48
C LEU A 37 14.11 -6.42 9.94
N PRO A 38 13.66 -7.56 10.50
CA PRO A 38 13.06 -7.58 11.84
C PRO A 38 14.02 -7.12 12.93
N ASP A 39 15.30 -7.43 12.81
CA ASP A 39 16.33 -6.99 13.79
C ASP A 39 16.55 -5.48 13.79
N ARG A 40 16.24 -4.81 12.70
CA ARG A 40 16.34 -3.37 12.54
C ARG A 40 14.96 -2.69 12.62
N GLN A 41 13.91 -3.44 12.92
CA GLN A 41 12.53 -2.98 12.98
C GLN A 41 12.07 -2.27 11.70
N VAL A 42 12.44 -2.83 10.55
CA VAL A 42 12.10 -2.29 9.23
C VAL A 42 11.20 -3.26 8.49
N ASN A 43 10.05 -2.76 8.06
CA ASN A 43 9.21 -3.42 7.07
C ASN A 43 8.70 -2.36 6.10
N VAL A 44 9.11 -2.47 4.85
CA VAL A 44 8.68 -1.55 3.80
C VAL A 44 8.52 -2.29 2.48
N PHE A 45 7.47 -1.94 1.75
CA PHE A 45 7.31 -2.37 0.36
C PHE A 45 7.56 -1.18 -0.55
N VAL A 46 8.44 -1.35 -1.52
CA VAL A 46 8.93 -0.28 -2.39
C VAL A 46 8.30 -0.37 -3.77
N PHE A 47 7.78 0.74 -4.25
CA PHE A 47 7.43 0.95 -5.66
C PHE A 47 8.47 1.89 -6.26
N GLN A 48 9.38 1.35 -7.04
CA GLN A 48 10.43 2.14 -7.68
C GLN A 48 9.84 3.04 -8.77
N ALA A 49 10.33 4.27 -8.86
CA ALA A 49 9.87 5.23 -9.85
C ALA A 49 9.96 4.67 -11.28
N GLY A 50 8.92 4.90 -12.07
CA GLY A 50 8.87 4.49 -13.46
C GLY A 50 8.47 3.04 -13.71
N GLU A 51 8.33 2.21 -12.67
CA GLU A 51 7.86 0.83 -12.84
C GLU A 51 6.33 0.76 -12.84
N ASN A 52 5.77 0.03 -13.82
CA ASN A 52 4.33 -0.13 -13.93
C ASN A 52 3.78 -0.95 -12.76
N VAL A 53 2.77 -0.41 -12.08
CA VAL A 53 2.15 -1.05 -10.91
C VAL A 53 0.70 -1.50 -11.15
N THR A 54 0.10 -1.16 -12.28
CA THR A 54 -1.29 -1.50 -12.58
C THR A 54 -1.41 -2.66 -13.55
N THR A 55 -2.52 -3.37 -13.46
CA THR A 55 -2.89 -4.35 -14.48
C THR A 55 -3.39 -3.61 -15.71
N LEU A 56 -2.83 -3.94 -16.88
CA LEU A 56 -3.34 -3.45 -18.15
C LEU A 56 -4.68 -4.12 -18.43
N GLN A 57 -5.77 -3.35 -18.41
CA GLN A 57 -7.10 -3.85 -18.76
C GLN A 57 -7.72 -2.94 -19.81
N ASN A 58 -8.17 -3.53 -20.91
CA ASN A 58 -9.03 -2.90 -21.92
C ASN A 58 -8.49 -1.58 -22.50
N GLY A 59 -7.20 -1.51 -22.75
CA GLY A 59 -6.59 -0.33 -23.37
C GLY A 59 -6.40 0.86 -22.42
N LEU A 60 -6.60 0.67 -21.12
CA LEU A 60 -6.24 1.69 -20.15
C LEU A 60 -4.72 1.80 -20.08
N SER A 61 -4.24 3.04 -19.98
CA SER A 61 -2.81 3.31 -19.84
C SER A 61 -2.29 2.73 -18.51
N SER A 62 -1.07 2.20 -18.55
CA SER A 62 -0.37 1.77 -17.36
C SER A 62 -0.06 2.95 -16.44
N PHE A 63 -0.01 2.68 -15.14
CA PHE A 63 0.36 3.67 -14.14
C PHE A 63 1.70 3.30 -13.50
N SER A 64 2.55 4.29 -13.32
CA SER A 64 3.78 4.20 -12.53
C SER A 64 3.91 5.46 -11.67
N PHE A 65 4.56 5.33 -10.52
CA PHE A 65 4.85 6.48 -9.68
C PHE A 65 6.02 7.27 -10.27
N ASP A 66 5.94 8.60 -10.24
CA ASP A 66 7.00 9.48 -10.74
C ASP A 66 8.24 9.47 -9.85
N VAL A 67 8.06 9.17 -8.57
CA VAL A 67 9.12 9.08 -7.57
C VAL A 67 8.99 7.76 -6.82
N ASN A 68 10.09 7.30 -6.19
CA ASN A 68 10.04 6.13 -5.34
C ASN A 68 8.98 6.31 -4.25
N THR A 69 8.11 5.31 -4.12
CA THR A 69 6.95 5.36 -3.23
C THR A 69 6.97 4.14 -2.33
N PHE A 70 6.54 4.30 -1.08
CA PHE A 70 6.70 3.29 -0.04
C PHE A 70 5.38 2.97 0.63
N ILE A 71 5.25 1.72 1.09
CA ILE A 71 4.25 1.32 2.08
C ILE A 71 5.01 0.78 3.28
N TYR A 72 4.84 1.44 4.43
CA TYR A 72 5.44 0.99 5.68
C TYR A 72 4.46 0.12 6.46
N GLY A 73 4.89 -1.06 6.87
CA GLY A 73 4.04 -2.00 7.59
C GLY A 73 3.56 -1.47 8.95
N SER A 74 4.29 -0.51 9.53
CA SER A 74 3.89 0.16 10.78
C SER A 74 2.81 1.23 10.60
N ASP A 75 2.52 1.64 9.36
CA ASP A 75 1.63 2.79 9.06
C ASP A 75 0.31 2.36 8.41
N LEU A 76 -0.10 1.12 8.62
CA LEU A 76 -1.41 0.64 8.16
C LEU A 76 -2.51 1.15 9.08
N ASP A 77 -3.69 1.40 8.52
CA ASP A 77 -4.85 1.85 9.28
C ASP A 77 -6.13 1.28 8.70
N THR A 78 -7.19 1.30 9.51
CA THR A 78 -8.53 0.92 9.07
C THR A 78 -9.45 2.12 9.10
N TYR A 79 -10.41 2.15 8.18
CA TYR A 79 -11.34 3.25 8.06
C TYR A 79 -12.75 2.72 7.72
N PRO A 80 -13.82 3.24 8.35
CA PRO A 80 -15.18 2.82 8.02
C PRO A 80 -15.50 3.11 6.56
N THR A 81 -15.83 2.08 5.81
CA THR A 81 -16.13 2.19 4.36
C THR A 81 -17.29 3.14 4.11
N ALA A 82 -18.36 3.04 4.91
CA ALA A 82 -19.53 3.91 4.76
C ALA A 82 -19.20 5.39 4.96
N THR A 83 -18.36 5.72 5.96
CA THR A 83 -17.90 7.09 6.21
C THR A 83 -17.09 7.61 5.04
N PHE A 84 -16.19 6.81 4.51
CA PHE A 84 -15.37 7.17 3.36
C PHE A 84 -16.22 7.44 2.12
N GLN A 85 -17.20 6.58 1.84
CA GLN A 85 -18.12 6.75 0.71
C GLN A 85 -18.97 8.02 0.87
N SER A 86 -19.43 8.34 2.08
CA SER A 86 -20.17 9.58 2.35
C SER A 86 -19.32 10.81 2.10
N GLN A 87 -18.06 10.81 2.53
CA GLN A 87 -17.15 11.93 2.31
C GLN A 87 -16.90 12.20 0.82
N ILE A 88 -16.80 11.15 0.01
CA ILE A 88 -16.67 11.28 -1.45
C ILE A 88 -17.96 11.86 -2.04
N LYS A 89 -19.11 11.31 -1.66
CA LYS A 89 -20.43 11.73 -2.16
C LYS A 89 -20.72 13.21 -1.84
N ASP A 90 -20.38 13.64 -0.64
CA ASP A 90 -20.59 15.01 -0.17
C ASP A 90 -19.50 15.98 -0.66
N LYS A 91 -18.57 15.51 -1.47
CA LYS A 91 -17.46 16.29 -2.05
C LYS A 91 -16.54 16.92 -0.99
N ILE A 92 -16.50 16.36 0.21
CA ILE A 92 -15.58 16.78 1.26
C ILE A 92 -14.16 16.34 0.89
N THR A 93 -14.05 15.21 0.21
CA THR A 93 -12.77 14.63 -0.23
C THR A 93 -12.83 14.40 -1.74
N GLU A 94 -11.88 14.98 -2.48
CA GLU A 94 -11.69 14.66 -3.89
C GLU A 94 -10.85 13.40 -4.03
N ILE A 95 -11.36 12.43 -4.79
CA ILE A 95 -10.67 11.19 -5.07
C ILE A 95 -10.68 10.92 -6.56
N VAL A 96 -9.49 10.67 -7.09
CA VAL A 96 -9.31 10.19 -8.46
C VAL A 96 -8.91 8.72 -8.39
N LEU A 97 -9.73 7.85 -8.97
CA LEU A 97 -9.37 6.43 -9.08
C LEU A 97 -8.34 6.27 -10.20
N ILE A 98 -7.12 5.88 -9.81
CA ILE A 98 -6.01 5.70 -10.76
C ILE A 98 -6.11 4.35 -11.45
N GLY A 99 -6.44 3.30 -10.70
CA GLY A 99 -6.54 1.95 -11.25
C GLY A 99 -6.41 0.88 -10.18
N LYS A 100 -6.27 -0.36 -10.65
CA LYS A 100 -6.09 -1.53 -9.80
C LYS A 100 -4.64 -2.00 -9.89
N ILE A 101 -4.02 -2.23 -8.74
CA ILE A 101 -2.66 -2.81 -8.68
C ILE A 101 -2.65 -4.20 -9.33
N SER A 102 -1.56 -4.56 -10.01
CA SER A 102 -1.42 -5.89 -10.61
C SER A 102 -1.46 -6.99 -9.54
N ASP A 103 -2.03 -8.15 -9.88
CA ASP A 103 -2.16 -9.26 -8.93
C ASP A 103 -0.80 -9.75 -8.44
N THR A 104 0.19 -9.78 -9.30
CA THR A 104 1.56 -10.21 -8.93
C THR A 104 2.16 -9.30 -7.87
N ILE A 105 2.08 -7.99 -8.08
CA ILE A 105 2.60 -7.00 -7.12
C ILE A 105 1.79 -7.04 -5.83
N PHE A 106 0.46 -7.14 -5.93
CA PHE A 106 -0.41 -7.19 -4.76
C PHE A 106 -0.14 -8.42 -3.88
N ASN A 107 0.07 -9.58 -4.49
CA ASN A 107 0.42 -10.78 -3.76
C ASN A 107 1.78 -10.65 -3.05
N SER A 108 2.77 -10.07 -3.71
CA SER A 108 4.07 -9.79 -3.10
C SER A 108 3.95 -8.83 -1.92
N LEU A 109 3.13 -7.80 -2.06
CA LEU A 109 2.86 -6.83 -0.99
C LEU A 109 2.19 -7.51 0.21
N LYS A 110 1.17 -8.34 -0.03
CA LYS A 110 0.49 -9.06 1.04
C LYS A 110 1.44 -9.98 1.80
N GLU A 111 2.28 -10.72 1.10
CA GLU A 111 3.27 -11.59 1.73
C GLU A 111 4.27 -10.80 2.57
N CYS A 112 4.75 -9.69 2.05
CA CYS A 112 5.66 -8.80 2.78
C CYS A 112 5.06 -8.34 4.11
N LEU A 113 3.81 -7.91 4.08
CA LEU A 113 3.11 -7.43 5.28
C LEU A 113 2.77 -8.58 6.24
N LYS A 114 2.28 -9.71 5.73
CA LYS A 114 1.90 -10.86 6.56
C LYS A 114 3.08 -11.48 7.30
N ASN A 115 4.26 -11.49 6.69
CA ASN A 115 5.44 -12.12 7.27
C ASN A 115 6.21 -11.20 8.20
N SER A 116 5.80 -9.95 8.32
CA SER A 116 6.49 -8.96 9.14
C SER A 116 6.04 -9.01 10.60
N LYS A 117 7.00 -8.93 11.51
CA LYS A 117 6.75 -8.72 12.93
C LYS A 117 6.28 -7.29 13.23
N MET A 118 6.48 -6.36 12.31
CA MET A 118 6.10 -4.95 12.47
C MET A 118 4.63 -4.70 12.20
N VAL A 119 3.95 -5.62 11.52
CA VAL A 119 2.53 -5.49 11.18
C VAL A 119 1.68 -6.11 12.29
N LYS A 120 0.69 -5.35 12.77
CA LYS A 120 -0.22 -5.82 13.81
C LYS A 120 -1.06 -7.00 13.32
N ASN A 121 -1.32 -7.95 14.20
CA ASN A 121 -2.08 -9.15 13.86
C ASN A 121 -3.48 -8.84 13.34
N LYS A 122 -4.13 -7.79 13.82
CA LYS A 122 -5.45 -7.38 13.35
C LYS A 122 -5.44 -7.03 11.85
N PHE A 123 -4.34 -6.48 11.35
CA PHE A 123 -4.18 -6.19 9.93
C PHE A 123 -3.84 -7.44 9.12
N LYS A 124 -3.03 -8.34 9.69
CA LYS A 124 -2.68 -9.60 9.03
C LYS A 124 -3.91 -10.47 8.73
N ARG A 125 -4.96 -10.39 9.56
CA ARG A 125 -6.20 -11.13 9.35
C ARG A 125 -7.00 -10.63 8.15
N ILE A 126 -6.84 -9.37 7.78
CA ILE A 126 -7.53 -8.75 6.65
C ILE A 126 -6.81 -9.08 5.32
N LEU A 127 -5.52 -9.25 5.38
CA LEU A 127 -4.68 -9.48 4.19
C LEU A 127 -4.92 -10.84 3.52
#